data_5e676594b6daaba9ff935d87bef31598
#
_entry.id   5e676594b6daaba9ff935d87bef31598
#
_cell.length_a   1.000
_cell.length_b   1.000
_cell.length_c   1.000
_cell.angle_alpha   90.00
_cell.angle_beta   90.00
_cell.angle_gamma   90.00
#
_symmetry.space_group_name_H-M   'P 1'
#
loop_
_entity.id
_entity.type
_entity.pdbx_description
1 polymer ?
#
loop_
_entity_poly.entity_id
_entity_poly.type
_entity_poly.pdbx_seq_one_letter_code
_entity_poly.pdbx_strand_id
1 'polypeptide(L)' 'MYEEAVELIRRLNKASVSLLQRRLRIGYTRAARLIDVMEEQGIVGPATEGSKPREVLPLN' A
#
# COMPACT_ATOMS: atom_id res chain seq x y z
N MET A 1 0.62 5.01 -12.14
CA MET A 1 0.05 3.99 -11.25
C MET A 1 0.50 4.12 -9.79
N TYR A 2 1.77 4.38 -9.58
CA TYR A 2 2.25 4.51 -8.20
C TYR A 2 1.57 5.66 -7.45
N GLU A 3 1.46 6.81 -8.09
CA GLU A 3 0.85 7.97 -7.47
C GLU A 3 -0.61 7.72 -7.10
N GLU A 4 -1.32 7.03 -7.98
CA GLU A 4 -2.72 6.68 -7.71
C GLU A 4 -2.82 5.73 -6.52
N ALA A 5 -1.89 4.79 -6.42
CA ALA A 5 -1.87 3.84 -5.32
C ALA A 5 -1.61 4.57 -3.99
N VAL A 6 -0.65 5.49 -3.98
CA VAL A 6 -0.32 6.26 -2.78
C VAL A 6 -1.52 7.10 -2.34
N GLU A 7 -2.15 7.78 -3.28
CA GLU A 7 -3.30 8.60 -2.97
C GLU A 7 -4.44 7.77 -2.40
N LEU A 8 -4.68 6.61 -2.99
CA LEU A 8 -5.74 5.72 -2.54
C LEU A 8 -5.48 5.25 -1.11
N ILE A 9 -4.24 4.83 -0.83
CA ILE A 9 -3.87 4.33 0.48
C ILE A 9 -4.02 5.42 1.54
N ARG A 10 -3.60 6.63 1.23
CA ARG A 10 -3.71 7.74 2.17
C ARG A 10 -5.17 8.14 2.42
N ARG A 11 -5.98 8.11 1.38
CA ARG A 11 -7.39 8.44 1.50
C ARG A 11 -8.13 7.44 2.39
N LEU A 12 -7.85 6.15 2.18
CA LEU A 12 -8.52 5.09 2.92
C LEU A 12 -7.82 4.72 4.22
N ASN A 13 -6.61 5.23 4.40
CA ASN A 13 -5.78 4.95 5.56
C ASN A 13 -5.55 3.46 5.76
N LYS A 14 -5.36 2.74 4.65
CA LYS A 14 -5.09 1.30 4.68
C LYS A 14 -4.11 0.94 3.58
N ALA A 15 -3.08 0.20 3.94
CA ALA A 15 -2.07 -0.26 2.99
C ALA A 15 -2.20 -1.77 2.82
N SER A 16 -3.16 -2.18 2.02
CA SER A 16 -3.46 -3.58 1.80
C SER A 16 -3.24 -3.96 0.34
N VAL A 17 -2.56 -5.10 0.12
CA VAL A 17 -2.36 -5.63 -1.22
C VAL A 17 -3.71 -5.92 -1.87
N SER A 18 -4.63 -6.53 -1.11
CA SER A 18 -5.96 -6.85 -1.62
C SER A 18 -6.72 -5.61 -2.06
N LEU A 19 -6.56 -4.53 -1.30
CA LEU A 19 -7.21 -3.26 -1.62
C LEU A 19 -6.73 -2.75 -2.97
N LEU A 20 -5.41 -2.73 -3.18
CA LEU A 20 -4.84 -2.26 -4.44
C LEU A 20 -5.24 -3.14 -5.61
N GLN A 21 -5.26 -4.47 -5.41
CA GLN A 21 -5.68 -5.37 -6.47
C GLN A 21 -7.10 -5.04 -6.92
N ARG A 22 -7.98 -4.82 -5.98
CA ARG A 22 -9.38 -4.57 -6.27
C ARG A 22 -9.62 -3.20 -6.88
N ARG A 23 -8.99 -2.18 -6.30
CA ARG A 23 -9.24 -0.81 -6.74
C ARG A 23 -8.54 -0.45 -8.03
N LEU A 24 -7.33 -0.96 -8.23
CA LEU A 24 -6.55 -0.66 -9.42
C LEU A 24 -6.64 -1.74 -10.48
N ARG A 25 -7.31 -2.84 -10.17
CA ARG A 25 -7.48 -3.98 -11.08
C ARG A 25 -6.14 -4.51 -11.57
N ILE A 26 -5.24 -4.74 -10.64
CA ILE A 26 -3.91 -5.26 -10.94
C ILE A 26 -3.71 -6.58 -10.23
N GLY A 27 -2.68 -7.33 -10.67
CA GLY A 27 -2.38 -8.59 -10.06
C GLY A 27 -1.69 -8.45 -8.73
N TYR A 28 -1.58 -9.56 -8.00
CA TYR A 28 -0.97 -9.57 -6.67
C TYR A 28 0.48 -9.06 -6.69
N THR A 29 1.27 -9.58 -7.63
CA THR A 29 2.69 -9.23 -7.70
C THR A 29 2.90 -7.73 -7.86
N ARG A 30 2.11 -7.11 -8.74
CA ARG A 30 2.22 -5.68 -8.97
C ARG A 30 1.77 -4.88 -7.76
N ALA A 31 0.67 -5.31 -7.13
CA ALA A 31 0.17 -4.63 -5.95
C ALA A 31 1.18 -4.72 -4.79
N ALA A 32 1.76 -5.90 -4.59
CA ALA A 32 2.75 -6.09 -3.54
C ALA A 32 3.98 -5.23 -3.79
N ARG A 33 4.41 -5.12 -5.04
CA ARG A 33 5.56 -4.29 -5.38
C ARG A 33 5.30 -2.82 -5.09
N LEU A 34 4.09 -2.36 -5.36
CA LEU A 34 3.74 -0.97 -5.05
C LEU A 34 3.85 -0.71 -3.55
N ILE A 35 3.37 -1.64 -2.75
CA ILE A 35 3.45 -1.53 -1.30
C ILE A 35 4.91 -1.52 -0.85
N ASP A 36 5.74 -2.37 -1.44
CA ASP A 36 7.17 -2.42 -1.08
C ASP A 36 7.87 -1.10 -1.38
N VAL A 37 7.55 -0.49 -2.51
CA VAL A 37 8.13 0.82 -2.85
C VAL A 37 7.66 1.88 -1.88
N MET A 38 6.39 1.82 -1.48
CA MET A 38 5.86 2.76 -0.49
C MET A 38 6.57 2.63 0.84
N GLU A 39 6.96 1.42 1.21
CA GLU A 39 7.73 1.21 2.43
C GLU A 39 9.09 1.88 2.33
N GLU A 40 9.75 1.73 1.19
CA GLU A 40 11.03 2.36 0.95
C GLU A 40 10.95 3.88 1.02
N GLN A 41 9.83 4.42 0.57
CA GLN A 41 9.62 5.87 0.57
C GLN A 41 9.08 6.39 1.90
N GLY A 42 8.86 5.52 2.86
CA GLY A 42 8.37 5.93 4.17
C GLY A 42 6.88 6.27 4.20
N ILE A 43 6.13 5.77 3.22
CA ILE A 43 4.70 6.02 3.15
C ILE A 43 3.92 5.02 3.99
N VAL A 44 4.41 3.78 4.04
CA VAL A 44 3.80 2.75 4.87
C VAL A 44 4.86 2.11 5.75
N GLY A 45 4.43 1.54 6.86
CA GLY A 45 5.32 0.86 7.77
C GLY A 45 5.69 -0.54 7.28
N PRO A 46 6.61 -1.20 7.97
CA PRO A 46 7.04 -2.54 7.59
C PRO A 46 5.94 -3.57 7.80
N ALA A 47 6.08 -4.69 7.10
CA ALA A 47 5.12 -5.78 7.26
C ALA A 47 5.11 -6.26 8.70
N THR A 48 3.91 -6.47 9.22
CA THR A 48 3.74 -7.03 10.56
C THR A 48 3.33 -8.49 10.42
N GLU A 49 3.16 -9.17 11.55
CA GLU A 49 2.77 -10.56 11.53
C GLU A 49 1.37 -10.74 10.97
N GLY A 50 1.18 -11.83 10.26
CA GLY A 50 -0.11 -12.20 9.73
C GLY A 50 -0.46 -11.41 8.47
N SER A 51 -1.75 -11.40 8.16
CA SER A 51 -2.26 -10.77 6.95
C SER A 51 -2.83 -9.38 7.19
N LYS A 52 -2.43 -8.74 8.28
CA LYS A 52 -2.92 -7.41 8.60
C LYS A 52 -2.38 -6.37 7.63
N PRO A 53 -3.18 -5.37 7.26
CA PRO A 53 -2.70 -4.28 6.43
C PRO A 53 -1.56 -3.55 7.13
N ARG A 54 -0.64 -3.02 6.32
CA ARG A 54 0.45 -2.23 6.88
C ARG A 54 -0.07 -0.87 7.33
N GLU A 55 0.63 -0.29 8.29
CA GLU A 55 0.27 1.02 8.79
C GLU A 55 0.62 2.09 7.77
N VAL A 56 -0.29 3.04 7.59
CA VAL A 56 -0.03 4.19 6.73
C VAL A 56 0.60 5.28 7.58
N LEU A 57 1.83 5.66 7.22
CA LEU A 57 2.58 6.62 8.00
C LEU A 57 2.14 8.05 7.66
N PRO A 58 2.14 8.95 8.65
CA PRO A 58 1.69 10.31 8.41
C PRO A 58 2.68 11.08 7.53
N LEU A 59 2.15 12.09 6.86
CA LEU A 59 2.98 13.02 6.11
C LEU A 59 3.73 13.93 7.06
N ASN A 60 4.98 14.17 6.76
CA ASN A 60 5.76 15.13 7.53
C ASN A 60 5.76 16.48 6.85
#